data_29a8928e147178c3b17cd726a0cd85ee
#
_entry.id   29a8928e147178c3b17cd726a0cd85ee
#
_cell.length_a   1.000
_cell.length_b   1.000
_cell.length_c   1.000
_cell.angle_alpha   90.00
_cell.angle_beta   90.00
_cell.angle_gamma   90.00
#
_symmetry.space_group_name_H-M   'P 1'
#
loop_
_entity.id
_entity.type
_entity.pdbx_description
1 polymer ?
#
loop_
_entity_poly.entity_id
_entity_poly.type
_entity_poly.pdbx_seq_one_letter_code
_entity_poly.pdbx_strand_id
1 'polypeptide(L)' 'MFKVVVIICALGNPCTVFQQDPMKYYDTMDECMTVAALKERALLDGMRNVGFIIEKNGHTCELKQDVNSA' A
#
# COMPACT_ATOMS: atom_id res chain seq x y z
N MET A 1 -0.91 15.34 -5.55
CA MET A 1 -0.78 14.58 -4.30
C MET A 1 -0.84 13.08 -4.58
N PHE A 2 -0.16 12.31 -3.77
CA PHE A 2 -0.01 10.88 -3.99
C PHE A 2 -0.54 10.09 -2.80
N LYS A 3 -1.15 8.95 -3.06
CA LYS A 3 -1.63 8.06 -2.01
C LYS A 3 -0.89 6.73 -2.07
N VAL A 4 -0.70 6.11 -0.91
CA VAL A 4 -0.02 4.82 -0.78
C VAL A 4 -0.97 3.69 -1.14
N VAL A 5 -0.49 2.74 -1.94
CA VAL A 5 -1.21 1.51 -2.25
C VAL A 5 -0.23 0.35 -2.04
N VAL A 6 -0.65 -0.63 -1.25
CA VAL A 6 0.14 -1.84 -1.00
C VAL A 6 -0.67 -3.04 -1.48
N ILE A 7 -0.02 -3.95 -2.18
CA ILE A 7 -0.66 -5.16 -2.70
C ILE A 7 0.04 -6.36 -2.09
N ILE A 8 -0.72 -7.27 -1.52
CA ILE A 8 -0.18 -8.49 -0.92
C ILE A 8 -0.99 -9.68 -1.40
N CYS A 9 -0.29 -10.69 -1.91
CA CYS A 9 -0.89 -11.93 -2.37
C CYS A 9 -0.40 -13.06 -1.46
N ALA A 10 -1.28 -13.60 -0.65
CA ALA A 10 -0.96 -14.72 0.24
C ALA A 10 -1.41 -16.03 -0.39
N LEU A 11 -0.65 -17.09 -0.10
CA LEU A 11 -0.95 -18.43 -0.61
C LEU A 11 -2.34 -18.87 -0.18
N GLY A 12 -3.14 -19.31 -1.14
CA GLY A 12 -4.49 -19.78 -0.88
C GLY A 12 -5.53 -18.68 -0.75
N ASN A 13 -5.15 -17.44 -0.96
CA ASN A 13 -6.06 -16.29 -0.84
C ASN A 13 -5.91 -15.38 -2.05
N PRO A 14 -6.96 -14.63 -2.40
CA PRO A 14 -6.83 -13.64 -3.45
C PRO A 14 -5.93 -12.50 -3.00
N CYS A 15 -5.33 -11.81 -3.98
CA CYS A 15 -4.53 -10.64 -3.70
C CYS A 15 -5.39 -9.54 -3.07
N THR A 16 -4.85 -8.89 -2.07
CA THR A 16 -5.55 -7.81 -1.36
C THR A 16 -4.81 -6.50 -1.57
N VAL A 17 -5.57 -5.45 -1.84
CA VAL A 17 -5.04 -4.10 -1.98
C VAL A 17 -5.32 -3.36 -0.68
N PHE A 18 -4.28 -2.79 -0.10
CA PHE A 18 -4.38 -2.04 1.15
C PHE A 18 -4.14 -0.57 0.89
N GLN A 19 -4.92 0.27 1.54
CA GLN A 19 -4.74 1.71 1.54
C GLN A 19 -4.71 2.19 2.98
N GLN A 20 -4.19 3.39 3.19
CA GLN A 20 -4.14 3.95 4.54
C GLN A 20 -5.55 4.31 5.02
N ASP A 21 -5.81 4.07 6.31
CA ASP A 21 -7.07 4.42 6.94
C ASP A 21 -6.75 5.09 8.29
N PRO A 22 -6.98 6.39 8.44
CA PRO A 22 -7.55 7.30 7.44
C PRO A 22 -6.60 7.55 6.26
N MET A 23 -7.18 7.91 5.11
CA MET A 23 -6.43 8.16 3.90
C MET A 23 -5.50 9.37 4.08
N LYS A 24 -4.24 9.20 3.68
CA LYS A 24 -3.25 10.29 3.70
C LYS A 24 -2.71 10.52 2.30
N TYR A 25 -2.37 11.76 2.03
CA TYR A 25 -1.81 12.17 0.74
C TYR A 25 -0.47 12.84 0.97
N TYR A 26 0.43 12.60 0.02
CA TYR A 26 1.80 13.11 0.09
C TYR A 26 2.07 14.02 -1.11
N ASP A 27 2.86 15.07 -0.88
CA ASP A 27 3.11 16.07 -1.92
C ASP A 27 4.05 15.55 -3.00
N THR A 28 4.98 14.66 -2.65
CA THR A 28 5.95 14.15 -3.59
C THR A 28 5.88 12.64 -3.71
N MET A 29 6.27 12.13 -4.87
CA MET A 29 6.35 10.69 -5.10
C MET A 29 7.36 10.05 -4.16
N ASP A 30 8.52 10.69 -3.93
CA ASP A 30 9.57 10.16 -3.07
C ASP A 30 9.07 9.94 -1.64
N GLU A 31 8.37 10.93 -1.09
CA GLU A 31 7.81 10.82 0.24
C GLU A 31 6.78 9.69 0.30
N CYS A 32 5.90 9.63 -0.68
CA CYS A 32 4.88 8.61 -0.75
C CYS A 32 5.50 7.20 -0.86
N MET A 33 6.50 7.03 -1.71
CA MET A 33 7.15 5.73 -1.90
C MET A 33 7.88 5.27 -0.64
N THR A 34 8.49 6.19 0.09
CA THR A 34 9.14 5.86 1.35
C THR A 34 8.13 5.32 2.36
N VAL A 35 6.99 6.01 2.49
CA VAL A 35 5.92 5.57 3.39
C VAL A 35 5.32 4.25 2.90
N ALA A 36 5.15 4.11 1.59
CA ALA A 36 4.59 2.88 1.02
C ALA A 36 5.47 1.66 1.34
N ALA A 37 6.78 1.80 1.23
CA ALA A 37 7.70 0.72 1.56
C ALA A 37 7.61 0.33 3.04
N LEU A 38 7.51 1.32 3.93
CA LEU A 38 7.36 1.04 5.35
C LEU A 38 6.03 0.36 5.67
N LYS A 39 4.96 0.79 5.03
CA LYS A 39 3.64 0.17 5.22
C LYS A 39 3.62 -1.25 4.72
N GLU A 40 4.22 -1.51 3.57
CA GLU A 40 4.32 -2.86 3.04
C GLU A 40 5.03 -3.78 4.02
N ARG A 41 6.17 -3.34 4.55
CA ARG A 41 6.94 -4.14 5.51
C ARG A 41 6.12 -4.43 6.77
N ALA A 42 5.44 -3.43 7.31
CA ALA A 42 4.63 -3.59 8.50
C ALA A 42 3.49 -4.59 8.27
N LEU A 43 2.83 -4.51 7.12
CA LEU A 43 1.75 -5.44 6.78
C LEU A 43 2.28 -6.86 6.61
N LEU A 44 3.43 -7.02 5.95
CA LEU A 44 4.04 -8.34 5.77
C LEU A 44 4.40 -8.97 7.11
N ASP A 45 5.00 -8.21 8.01
CA ASP A 45 5.36 -8.70 9.34
C ASP A 45 4.11 -9.16 10.10
N GLY A 46 3.06 -8.35 10.07
CA GLY A 46 1.81 -8.69 10.75
C GLY A 46 1.17 -9.94 10.18
N MET A 47 1.12 -10.06 8.85
CA MET A 47 0.52 -11.21 8.21
C MET A 47 1.32 -12.49 8.46
N ARG A 48 2.66 -12.42 8.42
CA ARG A 48 3.51 -13.57 8.72
C ARG A 48 3.34 -14.02 10.16
N ASN A 49 3.18 -13.09 11.08
CA ASN A 49 2.99 -13.41 12.50
C ASN A 49 1.72 -14.22 12.75
N VAL A 50 0.70 -14.05 11.92
CA VAL A 50 -0.55 -14.81 12.06
C VAL A 50 -0.59 -16.02 11.13
N GLY A 51 0.51 -16.34 10.45
CA GLY A 51 0.65 -17.59 9.72
C GLY A 51 0.43 -17.51 8.22
N PHE A 52 0.29 -16.34 7.62
CA PHE A 52 0.16 -16.23 6.17
C PHE A 52 1.50 -16.48 5.49
N ILE A 53 1.44 -17.19 4.36
CA ILE A 53 2.58 -17.39 3.48
C ILE A 53 2.43 -16.41 2.32
N ILE A 54 3.38 -15.48 2.20
CA ILE A 54 3.30 -14.41 1.20
C ILE A 54 3.91 -14.88 -0.10
N GLU A 55 3.13 -14.90 -1.18
CA GLU A 55 3.60 -15.27 -2.51
C GLU A 55 4.13 -14.07 -3.28
N LYS A 56 3.41 -12.95 -3.22
CA LYS A 56 3.79 -11.72 -3.90
C LYS A 56 3.42 -10.54 -3.04
N ASN A 57 4.20 -9.49 -3.17
CA ASN A 57 3.92 -8.23 -2.47
C ASN A 57 4.53 -7.10 -3.27
N GLY A 58 3.96 -5.93 -3.08
CA GLY A 58 4.46 -4.73 -3.73
C GLY A 58 3.82 -3.49 -3.16
N HIS A 59 4.38 -2.35 -3.53
CA HIS A 59 3.81 -1.07 -3.15
C HIS A 59 3.94 -0.12 -4.33
N THR A 60 3.03 0.83 -4.35
CA THR A 60 3.07 1.89 -5.35
C THR A 60 2.39 3.13 -4.79
N CYS A 61 2.51 4.21 -5.52
CA CYS A 61 1.80 5.44 -5.19
C CYS A 61 0.97 5.84 -6.38
N GLU A 62 -0.27 6.19 -6.11
CA GLU A 62 -1.18 6.64 -7.14
C GLU A 62 -1.39 8.13 -7.01
N LEU A 63 -1.37 8.81 -8.15
CA LEU A 63 -1.65 10.24 -8.19
C LEU A 63 -3.13 10.46 -7.97
N LYS A 64 -3.44 11.24 -6.94
CA LYS A 64 -4.82 11.67 -6.75
C LYS A 64 -5.10 12.85 -7.66
N GLN A 65 -6.06 12.69 -8.54
CA GLN A 65 -6.49 13.77 -9.40
C GLN A 65 -7.60 14.56 -8.71
N ASP A 66 -7.52 15.87 -8.85
CA ASP A 66 -8.58 16.73 -8.34
C ASP A 66 -9.70 16.79 -9.38
N VAL A 67 -10.70 15.97 -9.18
CA VAL A 67 -11.81 15.87 -10.12
C VAL A 67 -12.70 17.11 -10.10
N ASN A 68 -12.54 17.95 -9.11
CA ASN A 68 -13.33 19.17 -9.01
C ASN A 68 -12.79 20.29 -9.86
N SER A 69 -11.66 20.09 -10.45
CA SER A 69 -11.06 21.07 -11.34
C SER A 69 -11.81 21.20 -12.65
N ALA A 70 -12.70 20.31 -12.89
CA ALA A 70 -13.50 20.35 -14.11
C ALA A 70 -14.51 21.47 -14.10
#